data_0af001b85aa1734fc8a9e606dd0747a1
#
_entry.id   0af001b85aa1734fc8a9e606dd0747a1
#
_cell.length_a   1.000
_cell.length_b   1.000
_cell.length_c   1.000
_cell.angle_alpha   90.00
_cell.angle_beta   90.00
_cell.angle_gamma   90.00
#
_symmetry.space_group_name_H-M   'P 1'
#
loop_
_entity.id
_entity.type
_entity.pdbx_description
1 polymer ?
#
loop_
_entity_poly.entity_id
_entity_poly.type
_entity_poly.pdbx_seq_one_letter_code
_entity_poly.pdbx_strand_id
1 'polypeptide(L)'
;MFEIVAFIIFSVLTISMFSITVLTNNALYALSSLAAGMIFISAFFFLLEADFLGAVQIVVYTGAVMSLYAFGMMFFDSLSEVKEKVKNPRLVFLLSGMVALIVVIVLIAPIIGEGVEASNPVHPAYGNSVDVGLILFTKYLVPFEVAAIMLLVAMVGGIVLAGKKMNESYSEMKEDEIDEKIKLDTAKKDNK
;
A
#
# COMPACT_ATOMS: atom_id res chain seq x y z
N MET A 1 3.75 -5.35 32.14
CA MET A 1 2.67 -4.34 32.27
C MET A 1 2.79 -3.21 31.25
N PHE A 2 3.98 -2.65 31.05
CA PHE A 2 4.20 -1.57 30.07
C PHE A 2 3.84 -1.99 28.63
N GLU A 3 4.26 -3.17 28.19
CA GLU A 3 3.98 -3.72 26.85
C GLU A 3 2.48 -3.89 26.57
N ILE A 4 1.73 -4.38 27.57
CA ILE A 4 0.27 -4.54 27.43
C ILE A 4 -0.42 -3.18 27.25
N VAL A 5 -0.01 -2.18 28.02
CA VAL A 5 -0.54 -0.82 27.91
C VAL A 5 -0.19 -0.23 26.55
N ALA A 6 1.07 -0.37 26.11
CA ALA A 6 1.50 0.08 24.79
C ALA A 6 0.70 -0.63 23.66
N PHE A 7 0.54 -1.95 23.74
CA PHE A 7 -0.26 -2.72 22.80
C PHE A 7 -1.70 -2.21 22.68
N ILE A 8 -2.37 -1.96 23.82
CA ILE A 8 -3.75 -1.45 23.83
C ILE A 8 -3.82 -0.07 23.19
N ILE A 9 -2.89 0.83 23.54
CA ILE A 9 -2.86 2.19 23.00
C ILE A 9 -2.68 2.16 21.48
N PHE A 10 -1.66 1.45 20.99
CA PHE A 10 -1.41 1.36 19.54
C PHE A 10 -2.54 0.63 18.80
N SER A 11 -3.19 -0.36 19.42
CA SER A 11 -4.36 -1.02 18.83
C SER A 11 -5.51 -0.04 18.61
N VAL A 12 -5.86 0.75 19.62
CA VAL A 12 -6.93 1.74 19.52
C VAL A 12 -6.58 2.79 18.47
N LEU A 13 -5.34 3.29 18.43
CA LEU A 13 -4.90 4.27 17.45
C LEU A 13 -4.94 3.70 16.03
N THR A 14 -4.45 2.49 15.82
CA THR A 14 -4.44 1.82 14.50
C THR A 14 -5.85 1.60 13.99
N ILE A 15 -6.75 1.05 14.83
CA ILE A 15 -8.15 0.81 14.45
C ILE A 15 -8.85 2.13 14.12
N SER A 16 -8.61 3.16 14.92
CA SER A 16 -9.19 4.49 14.69
C SER A 16 -8.75 5.07 13.35
N MET A 17 -7.45 5.00 13.01
CA MET A 17 -6.92 5.53 11.76
C MET A 17 -7.44 4.76 10.55
N PHE A 18 -7.48 3.43 10.60
CA PHE A 18 -8.06 2.65 9.50
C PHE A 18 -9.58 2.83 9.38
N SER A 19 -10.28 3.05 10.48
CA SER A 19 -11.70 3.39 10.43
C SER A 19 -11.93 4.73 9.71
N ILE A 20 -11.12 5.74 10.00
CA ILE A 20 -11.17 7.03 9.30
C ILE A 20 -10.86 6.83 7.81
N THR A 21 -9.85 6.03 7.48
CA THR A 21 -9.47 5.72 6.09
C THR A 21 -10.65 5.19 5.27
N VAL A 22 -11.44 4.28 5.87
CA VAL A 22 -12.56 3.61 5.17
C VAL A 22 -13.82 4.48 5.15
N LEU A 23 -14.04 5.27 6.20
CA LEU A 23 -15.29 6.02 6.36
C LEU A 23 -15.26 7.42 5.74
N THR A 24 -14.07 7.96 5.44
CA THR A 24 -13.97 9.29 4.85
C THR A 24 -14.22 9.28 3.34
N ASN A 25 -14.92 10.31 2.87
CA ASN A 25 -15.17 10.53 1.44
C ASN A 25 -14.06 11.35 0.77
N ASN A 26 -13.14 11.91 1.55
CA ASN A 26 -12.05 12.74 1.02
C ASN A 26 -10.79 11.91 0.89
N ALA A 27 -10.27 11.81 -0.35
CA ALA A 27 -9.11 10.99 -0.67
C ALA A 27 -7.83 11.41 0.07
N LEU A 28 -7.63 12.71 0.34
CA LEU A 28 -6.47 13.19 1.10
C LEU A 28 -6.55 12.79 2.57
N TYR A 29 -7.73 12.91 3.19
CA TYR A 29 -7.90 12.44 4.56
C TYR A 29 -7.77 10.92 4.67
N ALA A 30 -8.29 10.16 3.70
CA ALA A 30 -8.11 8.72 3.62
C ALA A 30 -6.63 8.34 3.55
N LEU A 31 -5.87 8.98 2.67
CA LEU A 31 -4.45 8.73 2.52
C LEU A 31 -3.65 9.11 3.77
N SER A 32 -3.95 10.26 4.37
CA SER A 32 -3.24 10.73 5.57
C SER A 32 -3.50 9.82 6.77
N SER A 33 -4.74 9.37 6.96
CA SER A 33 -5.11 8.43 8.02
C SER A 33 -4.54 7.04 7.77
N LEU A 34 -4.48 6.58 6.52
CA LEU A 34 -3.83 5.34 6.15
C LEU A 34 -2.32 5.38 6.48
N ALA A 35 -1.64 6.46 6.12
CA ALA A 35 -0.22 6.63 6.43
C ALA A 35 0.03 6.62 7.96
N ALA A 36 -0.80 7.32 8.74
CA ALA A 36 -0.71 7.30 10.19
C ALA A 36 -0.96 5.89 10.76
N GLY A 37 -1.97 5.17 10.27
CA GLY A 37 -2.24 3.78 10.63
C GLY A 37 -1.06 2.85 10.35
N MET A 38 -0.38 3.02 9.20
CA MET A 38 0.82 2.26 8.84
C MET A 38 2.01 2.53 9.79
N ILE A 39 2.15 3.78 10.28
CA ILE A 39 3.15 4.11 11.31
C ILE A 39 2.81 3.38 12.63
N PHE A 40 1.53 3.40 13.05
CA PHE A 40 1.14 2.72 14.27
C PHE A 40 1.28 1.19 14.20
N ILE A 41 1.11 0.57 13.00
CA ILE A 41 1.42 -0.85 12.80
C ILE A 41 2.90 -1.15 13.09
N SER A 42 3.82 -0.26 12.75
CA SER A 42 5.24 -0.50 13.03
C SER A 42 5.54 -0.68 14.52
N ALA A 43 4.75 -0.04 15.38
CA ALA A 43 4.88 -0.21 16.82
C ALA A 43 4.64 -1.65 17.29
N PHE A 44 3.73 -2.40 16.62
CA PHE A 44 3.53 -3.82 16.94
C PHE A 44 4.75 -4.67 16.58
N PHE A 45 5.42 -4.36 15.46
CA PHE A 45 6.67 -5.05 15.12
C PHE A 45 7.75 -4.81 16.18
N PHE A 46 7.89 -3.58 16.69
CA PHE A 46 8.83 -3.29 17.76
C PHE A 46 8.44 -3.96 19.09
N LEU A 47 7.14 -4.03 19.41
CA LEU A 47 6.66 -4.77 20.58
C LEU A 47 6.90 -6.28 20.49
N LEU A 48 7.04 -6.83 19.28
CA LEU A 48 7.36 -8.22 19.01
C LEU A 48 8.86 -8.47 18.82
N GLU A 49 9.72 -7.50 19.13
CA GLU A 49 11.17 -7.56 18.93
C GLU A 49 11.59 -7.79 17.45
N ALA A 50 10.68 -7.50 16.51
CA ALA A 50 10.91 -7.59 15.08
C ALA A 50 11.38 -6.24 14.51
N ASP A 51 12.49 -5.72 15.04
CA ASP A 51 12.99 -4.35 14.78
C ASP A 51 13.22 -4.08 13.29
N PHE A 52 13.76 -5.06 12.58
CA PHE A 52 13.98 -4.94 11.13
C PHE A 52 12.67 -4.72 10.38
N LEU A 53 11.63 -5.50 10.69
CA LEU A 53 10.31 -5.36 10.06
C LEU A 53 9.66 -4.02 10.43
N GLY A 54 9.79 -3.58 11.67
CA GLY A 54 9.31 -2.28 12.14
C GLY A 54 9.94 -1.12 11.36
N ALA A 55 11.26 -1.16 11.18
CA ALA A 55 11.99 -0.18 10.40
C ALA A 55 11.58 -0.19 8.92
N VAL A 56 11.48 -1.37 8.30
CA VAL A 56 11.02 -1.54 6.91
C VAL A 56 9.59 -1.04 6.72
N GLN A 57 8.70 -1.29 7.67
CA GLN A 57 7.33 -0.79 7.65
C GLN A 57 7.29 0.74 7.53
N ILE A 58 8.11 1.45 8.31
CA ILE A 58 8.16 2.91 8.25
C ILE A 58 8.81 3.40 6.95
N VAL A 59 9.97 2.86 6.60
CA VAL A 59 10.77 3.36 5.46
C VAL A 59 10.09 3.05 4.13
N VAL A 60 9.61 1.82 3.95
CA VAL A 60 9.04 1.39 2.66
C VAL A 60 7.57 1.74 2.54
N TYR A 61 6.73 1.31 3.49
CA TYR A 61 5.29 1.53 3.36
C TYR A 61 4.90 2.98 3.59
N THR A 62 5.35 3.58 4.67
CA THR A 62 5.01 4.98 4.96
C THR A 62 5.88 5.95 4.14
N GLY A 63 7.16 5.70 4.04
CA GLY A 63 8.09 6.57 3.32
C GLY A 63 7.94 6.49 1.81
N ALA A 64 8.15 5.34 1.20
CA ALA A 64 8.15 5.20 -0.25
C ALA A 64 6.74 5.07 -0.84
N VAL A 65 5.95 4.10 -0.39
CA VAL A 65 4.66 3.78 -1.01
C VAL A 65 3.63 4.88 -0.78
N MET A 66 3.44 5.32 0.48
CA MET A 66 2.46 6.37 0.77
C MET A 66 2.85 7.72 0.17
N SER A 67 4.15 8.06 0.13
CA SER A 67 4.63 9.27 -0.53
C SER A 67 4.38 9.24 -2.04
N LEU A 68 4.57 8.08 -2.69
CA LEU A 68 4.27 7.91 -4.10
C LEU A 68 2.76 8.04 -4.39
N TYR A 69 1.92 7.50 -3.52
CA TYR A 69 0.46 7.65 -3.60
C TYR A 69 0.04 9.11 -3.44
N ALA A 70 0.59 9.82 -2.45
CA ALA A 70 0.31 11.24 -2.22
C ALA A 70 0.69 12.08 -3.43
N PHE A 71 1.87 11.82 -3.99
CA PHE A 71 2.35 12.47 -5.20
C PHE A 71 1.43 12.18 -6.40
N GLY A 72 1.06 10.91 -6.62
CA GLY A 72 0.14 10.52 -7.68
C GLY A 72 -1.22 11.20 -7.56
N MET A 73 -1.80 11.28 -6.35
CA MET A 73 -3.08 11.97 -6.12
C MET A 73 -3.02 13.47 -6.44
N MET A 74 -1.87 14.11 -6.17
CA MET A 74 -1.69 15.52 -6.48
C MET A 74 -1.70 15.79 -7.99
N PHE A 75 -1.20 14.85 -8.81
CA PHE A 75 -1.17 14.98 -10.26
C PHE A 75 -2.51 14.65 -10.95
N PHE A 76 -3.28 13.73 -10.40
CA PHE A 76 -4.48 13.20 -11.07
C PHE A 76 -5.79 13.89 -10.68
N ASP A 77 -5.76 15.03 -10.02
CA ASP A 77 -6.98 15.76 -9.56
C ASP A 77 -8.00 14.84 -8.86
N SER A 78 -7.48 13.83 -8.15
CA SER A 78 -8.27 12.86 -7.41
C SER A 78 -8.93 13.46 -6.15
N LEU A 79 -8.88 14.79 -6.01
CA LEU A 79 -9.47 15.56 -4.90
C LEU A 79 -10.97 15.75 -5.04
N SER A 80 -11.55 15.44 -6.22
CA SER A 80 -12.99 15.47 -6.41
C SER A 80 -13.64 14.35 -5.62
N GLU A 81 -14.67 14.67 -4.84
CA GLU A 81 -15.47 13.69 -4.10
C GLU A 81 -16.00 12.60 -5.05
N VAL A 82 -15.46 11.40 -4.93
CA VAL A 82 -15.98 10.24 -5.66
C VAL A 82 -17.27 9.81 -5.00
N LYS A 83 -18.41 10.20 -5.57
CA LYS A 83 -19.73 9.71 -5.16
C LYS A 83 -19.99 8.36 -5.80
N GLU A 84 -19.62 7.29 -5.12
CA GLU A 84 -19.98 5.96 -5.56
C GLU A 84 -21.50 5.74 -5.46
N LYS A 85 -22.14 5.41 -6.59
CA LYS A 85 -23.55 5.02 -6.62
C LYS A 85 -23.68 3.54 -6.33
N VAL A 86 -23.57 3.16 -5.07
CA VAL A 86 -23.81 1.77 -4.65
C VAL A 86 -25.31 1.54 -4.52
N LYS A 87 -25.84 0.56 -5.24
CA LYS A 87 -27.29 0.25 -5.29
C LYS A 87 -27.85 -0.15 -3.91
N ASN A 88 -27.05 -0.84 -3.08
CA ASN A 88 -27.42 -1.26 -1.72
C ASN A 88 -26.20 -1.16 -0.79
N PRO A 89 -25.90 0.01 -0.19
CA PRO A 89 -24.70 0.20 0.63
C PRO A 89 -24.67 -0.70 1.88
N ARG A 90 -25.83 -1.01 2.46
CA ARG A 90 -25.92 -1.90 3.64
C ARG A 90 -25.50 -3.33 3.31
N LEU A 91 -25.89 -3.84 2.15
CA LEU A 91 -25.55 -5.21 1.72
C LEU A 91 -24.06 -5.33 1.41
N VAL A 92 -23.47 -4.34 0.76
CA VAL A 92 -22.03 -4.31 0.48
C VAL A 92 -21.22 -4.24 1.78
N PHE A 93 -21.64 -3.40 2.73
CA PHE A 93 -20.99 -3.30 4.03
C PHE A 93 -21.09 -4.61 4.83
N LEU A 94 -22.23 -5.29 4.80
CA LEU A 94 -22.43 -6.57 5.49
C LEU A 94 -21.59 -7.68 4.84
N LEU A 95 -21.56 -7.75 3.50
CA LEU A 95 -20.75 -8.74 2.78
C LEU A 95 -19.24 -8.53 3.04
N SER A 96 -18.76 -7.29 2.95
CA SER A 96 -17.36 -6.99 3.22
C SER A 96 -16.96 -7.29 4.67
N GLY A 97 -17.86 -7.00 5.63
CA GLY A 97 -17.66 -7.37 7.02
C GLY A 97 -17.62 -8.89 7.25
N MET A 98 -18.47 -9.66 6.57
CA MET A 98 -18.41 -11.13 6.62
C MET A 98 -17.10 -11.68 6.06
N VAL A 99 -16.63 -11.17 4.92
CA VAL A 99 -15.34 -11.57 4.34
C VAL A 99 -14.20 -11.23 5.29
N ALA A 100 -14.18 -10.03 5.86
CA ALA A 100 -13.19 -9.64 6.85
C ALA A 100 -13.19 -10.55 8.07
N LEU A 101 -14.38 -10.92 8.59
CA LEU A 101 -14.52 -11.83 9.71
C LEU A 101 -13.97 -13.22 9.39
N ILE A 102 -14.27 -13.76 8.20
CA ILE A 102 -13.74 -15.05 7.76
C ILE A 102 -12.22 -15.02 7.70
N VAL A 103 -11.63 -13.95 7.14
CA VAL A 103 -10.16 -13.79 7.09
C VAL A 103 -9.57 -13.79 8.50
N VAL A 104 -10.17 -13.05 9.43
CA VAL A 104 -9.73 -13.02 10.84
C VAL A 104 -9.79 -14.40 11.47
N ILE A 105 -10.89 -15.15 11.27
CA ILE A 105 -11.05 -16.52 11.81
C ILE A 105 -9.97 -17.45 11.23
N VAL A 106 -9.73 -17.40 9.91
CA VAL A 106 -8.72 -18.23 9.24
C VAL A 106 -7.31 -17.94 9.76
N LEU A 107 -7.00 -16.69 10.06
CA LEU A 107 -5.68 -16.29 10.59
C LEU A 107 -5.51 -16.65 12.07
N ILE A 108 -6.59 -16.61 12.87
CA ILE A 108 -6.55 -16.92 14.30
C ILE A 108 -6.61 -18.43 14.57
N ALA A 109 -7.31 -19.21 13.72
CA ALA A 109 -7.53 -20.65 13.92
C ALA A 109 -6.23 -21.45 14.20
N PRO A 110 -5.12 -21.31 13.45
CA PRO A 110 -3.88 -22.03 13.73
C PRO A 110 -3.21 -21.62 15.05
N ILE A 111 -3.46 -20.38 15.52
CA ILE A 111 -2.87 -19.87 16.78
C ILE A 111 -3.55 -20.49 18.00
N ILE A 112 -4.85 -20.79 17.91
CA ILE A 112 -5.63 -21.37 19.01
C ILE A 112 -5.43 -22.89 19.13
N GLY A 113 -5.14 -23.57 18.01
CA GLY A 113 -5.12 -25.02 17.93
C GLY A 113 -3.88 -25.68 18.53
N GLU A 114 -2.70 -25.20 18.20
CA GLU A 114 -1.41 -25.68 18.75
C GLU A 114 -0.43 -24.50 18.74
N GLY A 115 0.39 -24.38 19.79
CA GLY A 115 1.40 -23.31 19.85
C GLY A 115 2.28 -23.33 18.59
N VAL A 116 2.27 -22.24 17.83
CA VAL A 116 3.12 -22.11 16.64
C VAL A 116 4.56 -22.04 17.09
N GLU A 117 5.29 -23.15 16.97
CA GLU A 117 6.72 -23.16 17.21
C GLU A 117 7.45 -22.36 16.13
N ALA A 118 8.39 -21.53 16.55
CA ALA A 118 9.23 -20.79 15.61
C ALA A 118 10.07 -21.75 14.76
N SER A 119 9.79 -21.82 13.46
CA SER A 119 10.55 -22.65 12.51
C SER A 119 12.02 -22.27 12.39
N ASN A 120 12.36 -21.05 12.80
CA ASN A 120 13.72 -20.53 12.83
C ASN A 120 13.86 -19.72 14.13
N PRO A 121 14.40 -20.32 15.22
CA PRO A 121 14.62 -19.61 16.47
C PRO A 121 15.69 -18.51 16.29
N VAL A 122 15.45 -17.37 16.92
CA VAL A 122 16.38 -16.22 16.91
C VAL A 122 17.68 -16.63 17.59
N HIS A 123 18.82 -16.34 16.95
CA HIS A 123 20.13 -16.58 17.54
C HIS A 123 20.46 -15.46 18.54
N PRO A 124 20.69 -15.78 19.81
CA PRO A 124 20.96 -14.76 20.86
C PRO A 124 22.22 -13.91 20.59
N ALA A 125 23.12 -14.40 19.73
CA ALA A 125 24.39 -13.73 19.41
C ALA A 125 24.27 -12.71 18.26
N TYR A 126 23.19 -12.72 17.51
CA TYR A 126 22.98 -11.84 16.36
C TYR A 126 21.80 -10.92 16.59
N GLY A 127 21.84 -9.71 16.04
CA GLY A 127 20.69 -8.82 16.04
C GLY A 127 19.62 -9.27 15.05
N ASN A 128 18.37 -8.88 15.29
CA ASN A 128 17.20 -9.26 14.46
C ASN A 128 17.44 -9.09 12.95
N SER A 129 18.06 -8.00 12.52
CA SER A 129 18.35 -7.74 11.09
C SER A 129 19.34 -8.73 10.49
N VAL A 130 20.33 -9.20 11.25
CA VAL A 130 21.32 -10.19 10.80
C VAL A 130 20.66 -11.56 10.66
N ASP A 131 19.84 -11.96 11.61
CA ASP A 131 19.10 -13.24 11.57
C ASP A 131 18.16 -13.28 10.37
N VAL A 132 17.38 -12.20 10.13
CA VAL A 132 16.52 -12.09 8.95
C VAL A 132 17.35 -12.20 7.67
N GLY A 133 18.48 -11.49 7.59
CA GLY A 133 19.38 -11.56 6.44
C GLY A 133 19.91 -12.95 6.18
N LEU A 134 20.43 -13.64 7.21
CA LEU A 134 20.95 -15.00 7.09
C LEU A 134 19.89 -15.98 6.58
N ILE A 135 18.69 -15.95 7.16
CA ILE A 135 17.60 -16.85 6.75
C ILE A 135 17.12 -16.53 5.34
N LEU A 136 17.01 -15.24 4.98
CA LEU A 136 16.55 -14.80 3.67
C LEU A 136 17.52 -15.22 2.56
N PHE A 137 18.82 -15.02 2.77
CA PHE A 137 19.85 -15.30 1.76
C PHE A 137 20.37 -16.73 1.77
N THR A 138 19.91 -17.60 2.68
CA THR A 138 20.23 -19.02 2.69
C THR A 138 19.00 -19.87 2.38
N LYS A 139 18.05 -19.93 3.29
CA LYS A 139 16.88 -20.80 3.21
C LYS A 139 15.82 -20.28 2.20
N TYR A 140 15.64 -18.97 2.12
CA TYR A 140 14.62 -18.32 1.29
C TYR A 140 15.19 -17.53 0.11
N LEU A 141 16.40 -17.90 -0.35
CA LEU A 141 17.06 -17.23 -1.48
C LEU A 141 16.18 -17.23 -2.75
N VAL A 142 15.62 -18.39 -3.12
CA VAL A 142 14.80 -18.51 -4.33
C VAL A 142 13.52 -17.66 -4.26
N PRO A 143 12.70 -17.71 -3.18
CA PRO A 143 11.58 -16.78 -3.02
C PRO A 143 12.00 -15.31 -3.06
N PHE A 144 13.15 -14.96 -2.51
CA PHE A 144 13.70 -13.59 -2.54
C PHE A 144 14.02 -13.15 -3.97
N GLU A 145 14.69 -13.98 -4.76
CA GLU A 145 14.99 -13.69 -6.17
C GLU A 145 13.71 -13.55 -7.02
N VAL A 146 12.73 -14.44 -6.80
CA VAL A 146 11.43 -14.34 -7.48
C VAL A 146 10.72 -13.03 -7.14
N ALA A 147 10.73 -12.61 -5.87
CA ALA A 147 10.17 -11.32 -5.47
C ALA A 147 10.88 -10.14 -6.16
N ALA A 148 12.20 -10.19 -6.28
CA ALA A 148 12.98 -9.17 -7.00
C ALA A 148 12.60 -9.09 -8.49
N ILE A 149 12.43 -10.24 -9.15
CA ILE A 149 11.96 -10.30 -10.54
C ILE A 149 10.54 -9.76 -10.66
N MET A 150 9.64 -10.08 -9.73
CA MET A 150 8.28 -9.54 -9.71
C MET A 150 8.27 -8.01 -9.60
N LEU A 151 9.11 -7.43 -8.76
CA LEU A 151 9.25 -5.98 -8.64
C LEU A 151 9.78 -5.34 -9.93
N LEU A 152 10.76 -5.96 -10.58
CA LEU A 152 11.27 -5.51 -11.87
C LEU A 152 10.19 -5.52 -12.94
N VAL A 153 9.44 -6.63 -13.05
CA VAL A 153 8.32 -6.75 -14.02
C VAL A 153 7.23 -5.72 -13.73
N ALA A 154 6.89 -5.48 -12.47
CA ALA A 154 5.92 -4.46 -12.08
C ALA A 154 6.39 -3.06 -12.50
N MET A 155 7.67 -2.73 -12.29
CA MET A 155 8.25 -1.46 -12.71
C MET A 155 8.20 -1.29 -14.24
N VAL A 156 8.66 -2.29 -15.00
CA VAL A 156 8.63 -2.26 -16.47
C VAL A 156 7.20 -2.16 -16.97
N GLY A 157 6.26 -2.93 -16.39
CA GLY A 157 4.84 -2.86 -16.71
C GLY A 157 4.25 -1.47 -16.48
N GLY A 158 4.59 -0.84 -15.37
CA GLY A 158 4.18 0.55 -15.06
C GLY A 158 4.69 1.54 -16.10
N ILE A 159 5.97 1.44 -16.50
CA ILE A 159 6.57 2.31 -17.53
C ILE A 159 5.88 2.11 -18.88
N VAL A 160 5.65 0.85 -19.31
CA VAL A 160 4.98 0.54 -20.57
C VAL A 160 3.55 1.07 -20.60
N LEU A 161 2.79 0.91 -19.52
CA LEU A 161 1.43 1.43 -19.40
C LEU A 161 1.38 2.95 -19.44
N ALA A 162 2.32 3.61 -18.78
CA ALA A 162 2.45 5.07 -18.82
C ALA A 162 2.85 5.56 -20.22
N GLY A 163 3.81 4.87 -20.85
CA GLY A 163 4.32 5.22 -22.17
C GLY A 163 3.30 5.08 -23.31
N LYS A 164 2.28 4.22 -23.15
CA LYS A 164 1.23 4.05 -24.17
C LYS A 164 0.43 5.32 -24.46
N LYS A 165 0.37 6.25 -23.49
CA LYS A 165 -0.23 7.59 -23.70
C LYS A 165 0.76 8.61 -24.29
N MET A 166 2.06 8.31 -24.29
CA MET A 166 3.11 9.20 -24.82
C MET A 166 3.29 9.10 -26.34
N ASN A 167 2.74 8.07 -26.99
CA ASN A 167 2.77 7.94 -28.47
C ASN A 167 1.92 9.00 -29.20
N GLU A 168 1.22 9.86 -28.46
CA GLU A 168 0.57 11.08 -28.99
C GLU A 168 1.32 12.36 -28.59
N SER A 169 2.56 12.25 -28.13
CA SER A 169 3.37 13.41 -27.77
C SER A 169 3.74 14.21 -29.00
N TYR A 170 3.52 15.53 -28.95
CA TYR A 170 3.87 16.48 -30.00
C TYR A 170 5.37 16.45 -30.38
N SER A 171 6.23 15.85 -29.56
CA SER A 171 7.67 15.74 -29.81
C SER A 171 8.07 14.74 -30.91
N GLU A 172 7.18 13.83 -31.31
CA GLU A 172 7.40 12.86 -32.40
C GLU A 172 6.63 13.19 -33.67
N MET A 173 5.76 14.21 -33.62
CA MET A 173 4.99 14.67 -34.76
C MET A 173 5.82 15.63 -35.63
N LYS A 174 5.66 15.54 -36.95
CA LYS A 174 6.22 16.54 -37.84
C LYS A 174 5.52 17.90 -37.64
N GLU A 175 6.24 18.99 -37.90
CA GLU A 175 5.72 20.36 -37.70
C GLU A 175 4.35 20.57 -38.37
N ASP A 176 4.17 20.04 -39.59
CA ASP A 176 2.91 20.15 -40.34
C ASP A 176 1.73 19.45 -39.65
N GLU A 177 1.98 18.31 -38.99
CA GLU A 177 0.96 17.54 -38.22
C GLU A 177 0.62 18.23 -36.91
N ILE A 178 1.58 18.92 -36.31
CA ILE A 178 1.38 19.69 -35.07
C ILE A 178 0.48 20.89 -35.33
N ASP A 179 0.70 21.61 -36.43
CA ASP A 179 -0.11 22.75 -36.83
C ASP A 179 -1.54 22.38 -37.17
N GLU A 180 -1.75 21.23 -37.79
CA GLU A 180 -3.08 20.72 -38.12
C GLU A 180 -3.85 20.33 -36.85
N LYS A 181 -3.18 19.67 -35.90
CA LYS A 181 -3.76 19.27 -34.60
C LYS A 181 -4.11 20.49 -33.74
N ILE A 182 -3.27 21.51 -33.72
CA ILE A 182 -3.52 22.77 -32.99
C ILE A 182 -4.75 23.50 -33.60
N LYS A 183 -4.87 23.53 -34.92
CA LYS A 183 -6.04 24.11 -35.62
C LYS A 183 -7.33 23.37 -35.29
N LEU A 184 -7.29 22.04 -35.25
CA LEU A 184 -8.45 21.21 -34.91
C LEU A 184 -8.90 21.38 -33.44
N ASP A 185 -7.96 21.50 -32.51
CA ASP A 185 -8.27 21.71 -31.11
C ASP A 185 -8.77 23.12 -30.78
N THR A 186 -8.27 24.15 -31.50
CA THR A 186 -8.79 25.51 -31.40
C THR A 186 -10.20 25.60 -31.98
N ALA A 187 -10.48 24.99 -33.14
CA ALA A 187 -11.81 24.96 -33.71
C ALA A 187 -12.86 24.22 -32.87
N LYS A 188 -12.46 23.21 -32.08
CA LYS A 188 -13.32 22.52 -31.13
C LYS A 188 -13.62 23.36 -29.87
N LYS A 189 -12.72 24.27 -29.48
CA LYS A 189 -12.93 25.18 -28.36
C LYS A 189 -13.89 26.33 -28.67
N ASP A 190 -13.86 26.81 -29.92
CA ASP A 190 -14.72 27.92 -30.37
C ASP A 190 -16.18 27.50 -30.59
N ASN A 191 -16.45 26.19 -30.68
CA ASN A 191 -17.79 25.61 -30.89
C ASN A 191 -18.46 25.12 -29.59
N LYS A 192 -17.92 25.44 -28.40
CA LYS A 192 -18.48 25.11 -27.10
C LYS A 192 -18.81 26.38 -26.31
#